data_0ea689482b3b9d350547fb902f2747ef
#
_entry.id   0ea689482b3b9d350547fb902f2747ef
#
_cell.length_a   1.000
_cell.length_b   1.000
_cell.length_c   1.000
_cell.angle_alpha   90.00
_cell.angle_beta   90.00
_cell.angle_gamma   90.00
#
_symmetry.space_group_name_H-M   'P 1'
#
loop_
_entity.id
_entity.type
_entity.pdbx_description
1 polymer ?
#
loop_
_entity_poly.entity_id
_entity_poly.type
_entity_poly.pdbx_seq_one_letter_code
_entity_poly.pdbx_strand_id
1 'polypeptide(L)'
;CVAKFHSVPPGLMQSPPSESSSTVAPLIPSLAETIRGAWIGLPELKPLDADSDFSSIEGQLEGDDLLIRNELLCCRGVRKIHLELARLGRGLQILHCVWFPDPRFDLPIFGADIVAGPAGVSAAIVDLSPVSGTLPSGIETALAGTPSPAFRQVRDLPGWGTIFSPHVCFIRPDGAEEEVLFRSRVEEVLTILRTAVLQTACEPATAASTIRRYEGQLSYCLQQKRNDKTRRVLEKAFDASWADRYIEELLFDDPLPPG
;
A
#
# COMPACT_ATOMS: atom_id res chain seq x y z
N CYS A 1 -2.23 2.31 4.51
CA CYS A 1 -1.42 2.95 5.58
C CYS A 1 -1.74 2.48 7.01
N VAL A 2 -2.19 1.22 7.19
CA VAL A 2 -2.47 0.66 8.53
C VAL A 2 -1.20 0.47 9.35
N ALA A 3 -0.08 0.21 8.66
CA ALA A 3 1.19 -0.14 9.31
C ALA A 3 2.10 1.05 9.60
N LYS A 4 1.86 2.21 9.00
CA LYS A 4 2.69 3.40 9.24
C LYS A 4 2.50 3.86 10.67
N PHE A 5 3.53 3.78 11.49
CA PHE A 5 3.64 4.40 12.82
C PHE A 5 2.92 3.71 14.00
N HIS A 6 3.30 2.48 14.30
CA HIS A 6 3.20 2.01 15.67
C HIS A 6 4.37 2.60 16.47
N SER A 7 4.05 3.23 17.59
CA SER A 7 5.00 3.91 18.49
C SER A 7 6.26 3.09 18.76
N VAL A 8 7.41 3.70 18.49
CA VAL A 8 8.68 3.30 19.07
C VAL A 8 8.62 3.64 20.57
N PRO A 9 8.84 2.70 21.49
CA PRO A 9 8.87 2.99 22.92
C PRO A 9 10.04 3.95 23.22
N PRO A 10 9.85 4.93 24.10
CA PRO A 10 10.96 5.79 24.57
C PRO A 10 11.80 5.02 25.59
N GLY A 11 13.07 4.90 25.34
CA GLY A 11 14.05 4.53 26.34
C GLY A 11 15.11 3.57 25.87
N LEU A 12 16.29 4.15 25.57
CA LEU A 12 17.58 3.69 26.08
C LEU A 12 18.67 4.55 25.42
N MET A 13 19.09 5.57 26.17
CA MET A 13 20.37 6.24 25.93
C MET A 13 21.50 5.27 26.29
N GLN A 14 22.27 4.84 25.31
CA GLN A 14 23.63 4.33 25.50
C GLN A 14 24.49 4.70 24.29
N SER A 15 25.63 5.30 24.61
CA SER A 15 26.91 5.56 23.93
C SER A 15 27.10 5.27 22.43
N PRO A 16 27.91 6.06 21.72
CA PRO A 16 28.01 6.02 20.28
C PRO A 16 28.74 4.75 19.80
N PRO A 17 28.17 3.97 18.90
CA PRO A 17 28.94 3.02 18.13
C PRO A 17 29.29 3.62 16.77
N SER A 18 30.51 3.28 16.35
CA SER A 18 31.01 3.22 14.99
C SER A 18 29.99 3.24 13.87
N GLU A 19 30.30 3.90 12.76
CA GLU A 19 29.63 3.93 11.48
C GLU A 19 28.99 2.56 11.12
N SER A 20 27.72 2.40 11.42
CA SER A 20 26.95 1.28 10.94
C SER A 20 26.21 1.71 9.68
N SER A 21 26.62 1.17 8.54
CA SER A 21 25.82 1.17 7.32
C SER A 21 24.39 0.75 7.70
N SER A 22 23.40 1.61 7.48
CA SER A 22 22.00 1.28 7.75
C SER A 22 21.60 0.11 6.83
N THR A 23 21.54 -1.07 7.41
CA THR A 23 21.18 -2.29 6.68
C THR A 23 19.72 -2.18 6.27
N VAL A 24 19.47 -2.17 4.96
CA VAL A 24 18.11 -2.18 4.41
C VAL A 24 17.46 -3.51 4.79
N ALA A 25 16.25 -3.49 5.35
CA ALA A 25 15.50 -4.70 5.63
C ALA A 25 15.25 -5.47 4.32
N PRO A 26 15.69 -6.73 4.17
CA PRO A 26 15.71 -7.43 2.86
C PRO A 26 14.32 -7.56 2.22
N LEU A 27 13.27 -7.61 3.03
CA LEU A 27 11.89 -7.73 2.55
C LEU A 27 11.48 -6.53 1.66
N ILE A 28 11.81 -5.30 2.05
CA ILE A 28 11.34 -4.09 1.35
C ILE A 28 11.83 -4.03 -0.11
N PRO A 29 13.14 -4.12 -0.42
CA PRO A 29 13.58 -4.11 -1.81
C PRO A 29 13.10 -5.33 -2.58
N SER A 30 13.08 -6.52 -1.97
CA SER A 30 12.60 -7.74 -2.60
C SER A 30 11.10 -7.64 -2.95
N LEU A 31 10.30 -7.05 -2.07
CA LEU A 31 8.88 -6.85 -2.30
C LEU A 31 8.61 -5.77 -3.37
N ALA A 32 9.40 -4.69 -3.37
CA ALA A 32 9.31 -3.69 -4.41
C ALA A 32 9.57 -4.29 -5.80
N GLU A 33 10.56 -5.18 -5.93
CA GLU A 33 10.83 -5.91 -7.18
C GLU A 33 9.68 -6.86 -7.55
N THR A 34 9.09 -7.58 -6.58
CA THR A 34 7.92 -8.42 -6.81
C THR A 34 6.74 -7.59 -7.35
N ILE A 35 6.47 -6.43 -6.76
CA ILE A 35 5.41 -5.51 -7.19
C ILE A 35 5.70 -4.98 -8.60
N ARG A 36 6.94 -4.55 -8.89
CA ARG A 36 7.34 -4.09 -10.23
C ARG A 36 7.20 -5.19 -11.27
N GLY A 37 7.58 -6.42 -10.93
CA GLY A 37 7.37 -7.58 -11.79
C GLY A 37 5.90 -7.82 -12.13
N ALA A 38 5.01 -7.56 -11.19
CA ALA A 38 3.57 -7.81 -11.37
C ALA A 38 2.90 -6.84 -12.35
N TRP A 39 3.37 -5.60 -12.51
CA TRP A 39 2.77 -4.69 -13.48
C TRP A 39 3.34 -4.80 -14.90
N ILE A 40 4.50 -5.49 -15.07
CA ILE A 40 5.10 -5.69 -16.39
C ILE A 40 4.14 -6.51 -17.27
N GLY A 41 3.87 -5.98 -18.46
CA GLY A 41 2.99 -6.65 -19.44
C GLY A 41 1.50 -6.49 -19.16
N LEU A 42 1.08 -5.63 -18.23
CA LEU A 42 -0.31 -5.21 -18.13
C LEU A 42 -0.72 -4.40 -19.38
N PRO A 43 -1.95 -4.54 -19.85
CA PRO A 43 -2.42 -3.88 -21.06
C PRO A 43 -2.45 -2.35 -20.87
N GLU A 44 -1.95 -1.62 -21.86
CA GLU A 44 -1.93 -0.15 -21.85
C GLU A 44 -1.16 0.45 -20.67
N LEU A 45 -0.17 -0.27 -20.14
CA LEU A 45 0.66 0.21 -19.04
C LEU A 45 1.44 1.46 -19.48
N LYS A 46 1.31 2.53 -18.70
CA LYS A 46 2.01 3.79 -18.94
C LYS A 46 2.26 4.54 -17.64
N PRO A 47 3.27 5.43 -17.60
CA PRO A 47 3.42 6.36 -16.50
C PRO A 47 2.16 7.20 -16.31
N LEU A 48 1.86 7.50 -15.04
CA LEU A 48 0.85 8.48 -14.67
C LEU A 48 1.57 9.77 -14.26
N ASP A 49 1.24 10.88 -14.92
CA ASP A 49 1.82 12.16 -14.61
C ASP A 49 1.40 12.57 -13.18
N ALA A 50 2.40 12.83 -12.36
CA ALA A 50 2.22 13.44 -11.06
C ALA A 50 2.92 14.78 -11.02
N ASP A 51 2.54 15.61 -10.07
CA ASP A 51 3.30 16.81 -9.75
C ASP A 51 4.78 16.41 -9.52
N SER A 52 5.69 17.08 -10.19
CA SER A 52 7.15 16.80 -10.09
C SER A 52 7.64 16.82 -8.64
N ASP A 53 6.99 17.61 -7.78
CA ASP A 53 7.29 17.75 -6.37
C ASP A 53 7.07 16.45 -5.57
N PHE A 54 6.32 15.50 -6.11
CA PHE A 54 5.98 14.24 -5.45
C PHE A 54 6.78 13.03 -5.94
N SER A 55 7.55 13.13 -6.99
CA SER A 55 8.30 11.98 -7.53
C SER A 55 9.44 11.53 -6.62
N SER A 56 10.21 12.48 -6.10
CA SER A 56 11.30 12.25 -5.14
C SER A 56 11.32 13.40 -4.14
N ILE A 57 11.07 13.07 -2.88
CA ILE A 57 10.89 14.05 -1.81
C ILE A 57 12.00 13.86 -0.79
N GLU A 58 12.74 14.92 -0.55
CA GLU A 58 13.78 14.97 0.47
C GLU A 58 13.36 15.96 1.56
N GLY A 59 13.57 15.60 2.82
CA GLY A 59 13.22 16.42 3.96
C GLY A 59 13.91 15.96 5.22
N GLN A 60 13.50 16.51 6.35
CA GLN A 60 13.98 16.11 7.67
C GLN A 60 12.81 15.96 8.64
N LEU A 61 12.89 14.95 9.49
CA LEU A 61 11.94 14.74 10.57
C LEU A 61 12.71 14.61 11.89
N GLU A 62 12.50 15.55 12.81
CA GLU A 62 13.14 15.58 14.13
C GLU A 62 14.69 15.50 14.06
N GLY A 63 15.27 16.07 12.98
CA GLY A 63 16.73 16.09 12.73
C GLY A 63 17.29 14.89 11.97
N ASP A 64 16.43 13.91 11.64
CA ASP A 64 16.79 12.78 10.80
C ASP A 64 16.38 13.02 9.35
N ASP A 65 17.18 12.55 8.39
CA ASP A 65 16.89 12.67 6.96
C ASP A 65 15.67 11.81 6.58
N LEU A 66 14.78 12.39 5.80
CA LEU A 66 13.62 11.71 5.20
C LEU A 66 13.75 11.71 3.68
N LEU A 67 13.62 10.54 3.07
CA LEU A 67 13.56 10.35 1.64
C LEU A 67 12.31 9.56 1.28
N ILE A 68 11.47 10.10 0.39
CA ILE A 68 10.31 9.38 -0.16
C ILE A 68 10.46 9.35 -1.68
N ARG A 69 10.26 8.19 -2.27
CA ARG A 69 10.23 7.97 -3.71
C ARG A 69 8.90 7.36 -4.12
N ASN A 70 8.28 7.93 -5.13
CA ASN A 70 7.00 7.52 -5.66
C ASN A 70 7.13 7.07 -7.11
N GLU A 71 6.56 5.91 -7.42
CA GLU A 71 6.40 5.39 -8.78
C GLU A 71 4.90 5.34 -9.07
N LEU A 72 4.47 5.99 -10.16
CA LEU A 72 3.08 6.12 -10.54
C LEU A 72 2.85 5.64 -11.95
N LEU A 73 1.94 4.69 -12.10
CA LEU A 73 1.56 4.10 -13.38
C LEU A 73 0.04 3.98 -13.45
N CYS A 74 -0.49 3.79 -14.64
CA CYS A 74 -1.85 3.32 -14.87
C CYS A 74 -1.86 2.30 -16.00
N CYS A 75 -2.93 1.51 -16.07
CA CYS A 75 -3.14 0.55 -17.14
C CYS A 75 -4.64 0.36 -17.39
N ARG A 76 -5.00 -0.41 -18.42
CA ARG A 76 -6.41 -0.75 -18.64
C ARG A 76 -7.01 -1.40 -17.39
N GLY A 77 -8.10 -0.84 -16.88
CA GLY A 77 -8.80 -1.33 -15.69
C GLY A 77 -8.23 -0.87 -14.35
N VAL A 78 -7.05 -0.24 -14.33
CA VAL A 78 -6.44 0.30 -13.11
C VAL A 78 -6.07 1.76 -13.36
N ARG A 79 -6.81 2.67 -12.70
CA ARG A 79 -6.62 4.12 -12.87
C ARG A 79 -5.33 4.63 -12.27
N LYS A 80 -4.83 3.97 -11.22
CA LYS A 80 -3.57 4.33 -10.56
C LYS A 80 -2.93 3.11 -9.92
N ILE A 81 -1.66 2.90 -10.21
CA ILE A 81 -0.73 2.04 -9.52
C ILE A 81 0.27 2.98 -8.83
N HIS A 82 0.36 2.92 -7.52
CA HIS A 82 1.28 3.75 -6.75
C HIS A 82 2.16 2.86 -5.87
N LEU A 83 3.47 3.00 -6.03
CA LEU A 83 4.47 2.40 -5.15
C LEU A 83 5.29 3.50 -4.50
N GLU A 84 5.20 3.61 -3.17
CA GLU A 84 6.00 4.53 -2.35
C GLU A 84 7.06 3.74 -1.58
N LEU A 85 8.28 4.22 -1.63
CA LEU A 85 9.39 3.76 -0.79
C LEU A 85 9.90 4.93 0.04
N ALA A 86 9.78 4.84 1.37
CA ALA A 86 10.25 5.87 2.28
C ALA A 86 11.34 5.36 3.20
N ARG A 87 12.32 6.24 3.50
CA ARG A 87 13.36 6.03 4.48
C ARG A 87 13.39 7.21 5.42
N LEU A 88 13.51 6.93 6.71
CA LEU A 88 13.57 7.94 7.75
C LEU A 88 14.71 7.61 8.74
N GLY A 89 15.66 8.53 8.87
CA GLY A 89 16.74 8.45 9.83
C GLY A 89 17.54 7.16 9.81
N ARG A 90 17.82 6.65 10.99
CA ARG A 90 18.75 5.54 11.22
C ARG A 90 18.14 4.15 11.00
N GLY A 91 17.16 4.00 10.11
CA GLY A 91 16.74 2.66 9.72
C GLY A 91 15.25 2.40 9.68
N LEU A 92 14.37 3.40 9.88
CA LEU A 92 12.95 3.23 9.56
C LEU A 92 12.78 3.22 8.04
N GLN A 93 12.12 2.20 7.54
CA GLN A 93 11.82 2.02 6.13
C GLN A 93 10.35 1.64 5.98
N ILE A 94 9.73 2.17 4.94
CA ILE A 94 8.32 1.94 4.63
C ILE A 94 8.20 1.60 3.16
N LEU A 95 7.42 0.58 2.85
CA LEU A 95 6.86 0.36 1.53
C LEU A 95 5.37 0.53 1.63
N HIS A 96 4.81 1.39 0.80
CA HIS A 96 3.36 1.51 0.59
C HIS A 96 3.06 1.28 -0.87
N CYS A 97 2.12 0.39 -1.16
CA CYS A 97 1.65 0.17 -2.52
C CYS A 97 0.13 0.10 -2.54
N VAL A 98 -0.48 0.80 -3.50
CA VAL A 98 -1.92 0.73 -3.74
C VAL A 98 -2.20 0.73 -5.24
N TRP A 99 -3.12 -0.14 -5.68
CA TRP A 99 -3.66 -0.14 -7.03
C TRP A 99 -5.13 0.20 -6.96
N PHE A 100 -5.50 1.36 -7.47
CA PHE A 100 -6.89 1.79 -7.55
C PHE A 100 -7.51 1.38 -8.87
N PRO A 101 -8.59 0.59 -8.90
CA PRO A 101 -9.24 0.22 -10.14
C PRO A 101 -9.97 1.42 -10.78
N ASP A 102 -10.16 1.36 -12.10
CA ASP A 102 -11.17 2.17 -12.79
C ASP A 102 -12.56 1.61 -12.40
N PRO A 103 -13.50 2.42 -11.90
CA PRO A 103 -14.81 1.94 -11.45
C PRO A 103 -15.63 1.19 -12.51
N ARG A 104 -15.31 1.37 -13.79
CA ARG A 104 -15.93 0.64 -14.90
C ARG A 104 -15.52 -0.84 -14.96
N PHE A 105 -14.54 -1.25 -14.19
CA PHE A 105 -14.08 -2.64 -14.12
C PHE A 105 -14.39 -3.22 -12.73
N ASP A 106 -14.88 -4.46 -12.72
CA ASP A 106 -15.17 -5.16 -11.46
C ASP A 106 -13.89 -5.73 -10.84
N LEU A 107 -13.11 -4.83 -10.24
CA LEU A 107 -11.81 -5.09 -9.62
C LEU A 107 -11.75 -4.51 -8.21
N PRO A 108 -11.07 -5.16 -7.26
CA PRO A 108 -10.83 -4.64 -5.93
C PRO A 108 -9.66 -3.65 -5.91
N ILE A 109 -9.49 -2.96 -4.79
CA ILE A 109 -8.28 -2.19 -4.50
C ILE A 109 -7.23 -3.16 -3.95
N PHE A 110 -6.05 -3.20 -4.55
CA PHE A 110 -4.88 -3.83 -3.94
C PHE A 110 -4.21 -2.87 -2.98
N GLY A 111 -3.85 -3.35 -1.79
CA GLY A 111 -3.06 -2.62 -0.82
C GLY A 111 -1.97 -3.49 -0.21
N ALA A 112 -0.74 -2.95 -0.11
CA ALA A 112 0.35 -3.55 0.65
C ALA A 112 1.13 -2.48 1.39
N ASP A 113 1.32 -2.66 2.69
CA ASP A 113 2.12 -1.78 3.54
C ASP A 113 3.09 -2.57 4.39
N ILE A 114 4.36 -2.17 4.39
CA ILE A 114 5.39 -2.76 5.24
C ILE A 114 6.11 -1.65 5.98
N VAL A 115 6.29 -1.84 7.27
CA VAL A 115 7.12 -0.99 8.13
C VAL A 115 8.23 -1.82 8.73
N ALA A 116 9.47 -1.42 8.48
CA ALA A 116 10.66 -2.04 9.03
C ALA A 116 11.52 -1.00 9.77
N GLY A 117 12.12 -1.42 10.85
CA GLY A 117 13.09 -0.65 11.63
C GLY A 117 14.39 -1.42 11.83
N PRO A 118 15.32 -0.91 12.65
CA PRO A 118 16.58 -1.59 12.94
C PRO A 118 16.41 -3.00 13.53
N ALA A 119 15.27 -3.27 14.19
CA ALA A 119 14.94 -4.56 14.78
C ALA A 119 14.19 -5.51 13.81
N GLY A 120 14.09 -5.15 12.52
CA GLY A 120 13.37 -5.93 11.50
C GLY A 120 11.98 -5.37 11.19
N VAL A 121 11.17 -6.19 10.50
CA VAL A 121 9.81 -5.81 10.09
C VAL A 121 8.88 -5.79 11.29
N SER A 122 8.28 -4.64 11.55
CA SER A 122 7.35 -4.44 12.68
C SER A 122 5.88 -4.66 12.30
N ALA A 123 5.55 -4.48 11.02
CA ALA A 123 4.22 -4.69 10.49
C ALA A 123 4.27 -4.93 8.98
N ALA A 124 3.47 -5.87 8.50
CA ALA A 124 3.29 -6.15 7.09
C ALA A 124 1.83 -6.52 6.82
N ILE A 125 1.20 -5.86 5.86
CA ILE A 125 -0.19 -6.11 5.47
C ILE A 125 -0.30 -6.22 3.96
N VAL A 126 -1.16 -7.11 3.48
CA VAL A 126 -1.60 -7.19 2.08
C VAL A 126 -3.06 -7.58 2.02
N ASP A 127 -3.80 -6.95 1.11
CA ASP A 127 -5.23 -7.20 0.89
C ASP A 127 -5.67 -6.88 -0.55
N LEU A 128 -6.77 -7.51 -0.96
CA LEU A 128 -7.64 -7.08 -2.05
C LEU A 128 -8.94 -6.56 -1.44
N SER A 129 -9.03 -5.27 -1.24
CA SER A 129 -10.16 -4.63 -0.56
C SER A 129 -11.35 -4.44 -1.52
N PRO A 130 -12.56 -4.92 -1.15
CA PRO A 130 -13.72 -4.78 -2.01
C PRO A 130 -14.19 -3.33 -2.13
N VAL A 131 -14.65 -2.93 -3.32
CA VAL A 131 -15.23 -1.60 -3.57
C VAL A 131 -16.75 -1.61 -3.74
N SER A 132 -17.38 -2.78 -3.70
CA SER A 132 -18.85 -2.92 -3.84
C SER A 132 -19.47 -3.78 -2.74
N GLY A 133 -18.83 -3.83 -1.56
CA GLY A 133 -19.26 -4.59 -0.39
C GLY A 133 -18.72 -6.01 -0.33
N THR A 134 -18.49 -6.66 -1.46
CA THR A 134 -17.89 -8.00 -1.58
C THR A 134 -16.85 -8.02 -2.69
N LEU A 135 -15.94 -8.98 -2.62
CA LEU A 135 -15.01 -9.23 -3.72
C LEU A 135 -15.75 -9.80 -4.95
N PRO A 136 -15.26 -9.54 -6.17
CA PRO A 136 -15.71 -10.24 -7.36
C PRO A 136 -15.59 -11.77 -7.18
N SER A 137 -16.59 -12.53 -7.59
CA SER A 137 -16.69 -13.97 -7.29
C SER A 137 -15.48 -14.79 -7.74
N GLY A 138 -14.87 -14.46 -8.88
CA GLY A 138 -13.67 -15.12 -9.37
C GLY A 138 -12.46 -14.87 -8.47
N ILE A 139 -12.32 -13.65 -7.94
CA ILE A 139 -11.26 -13.28 -7.00
C ILE A 139 -11.48 -13.94 -5.65
N GLU A 140 -12.72 -13.90 -5.14
CA GLU A 140 -13.09 -14.58 -3.89
C GLU A 140 -12.76 -16.07 -3.95
N THR A 141 -13.14 -16.75 -5.03
CA THR A 141 -12.83 -18.17 -5.24
C THR A 141 -11.32 -18.43 -5.30
N ALA A 142 -10.58 -17.60 -6.00
CA ALA A 142 -9.13 -17.75 -6.12
C ALA A 142 -8.42 -17.56 -4.75
N LEU A 143 -8.82 -16.54 -3.98
CA LEU A 143 -8.26 -16.30 -2.64
C LEU A 143 -8.62 -17.42 -1.65
N ALA A 144 -9.84 -17.93 -1.70
CA ALA A 144 -10.26 -19.08 -0.89
C ALA A 144 -9.48 -20.35 -1.25
N GLY A 145 -9.09 -20.51 -2.52
CA GLY A 145 -8.28 -21.63 -3.00
C GLY A 145 -6.78 -21.51 -2.65
N THR A 146 -6.31 -20.31 -2.24
CA THR A 146 -4.94 -20.05 -1.83
C THR A 146 -4.93 -19.45 -0.42
N PRO A 147 -5.15 -20.27 0.63
CA PRO A 147 -5.22 -19.77 2.00
C PRO A 147 -3.88 -19.14 2.42
N SER A 148 -3.98 -18.07 3.21
CA SER A 148 -2.79 -17.42 3.76
C SER A 148 -1.95 -18.42 4.56
N PRO A 149 -0.60 -18.37 4.47
CA PRO A 149 0.27 -19.15 5.33
C PRO A 149 -0.02 -18.87 6.80
N ALA A 150 0.26 -19.85 7.68
CA ALA A 150 0.20 -19.64 9.11
C ALA A 150 1.40 -18.79 9.55
N PHE A 151 1.14 -17.67 10.20
CA PHE A 151 2.15 -16.79 10.79
C PHE A 151 2.05 -16.81 12.31
N ARG A 152 3.18 -16.68 13.00
CA ARG A 152 3.24 -16.71 14.47
C ARG A 152 2.58 -15.49 15.11
N GLN A 153 2.70 -14.33 14.47
CA GLN A 153 2.20 -13.07 15.00
C GLN A 153 1.22 -12.41 14.00
N VAL A 154 -0.03 -12.84 14.06
CA VAL A 154 -1.13 -12.17 13.37
C VAL A 154 -1.52 -10.94 14.18
N ARG A 155 -1.81 -9.82 13.50
CA ARG A 155 -2.16 -8.54 14.11
C ARG A 155 -3.64 -8.25 13.92
N ASP A 156 -4.22 -7.58 14.91
CA ASP A 156 -5.59 -7.09 14.84
C ASP A 156 -5.69 -5.90 13.89
N LEU A 157 -6.75 -5.88 13.10
CA LEU A 157 -7.10 -4.73 12.28
C LEU A 157 -7.57 -3.58 13.18
N PRO A 158 -7.32 -2.32 12.79
CA PRO A 158 -7.87 -1.18 13.53
C PRO A 158 -9.39 -1.18 13.49
N GLY A 159 -10.06 -0.57 14.46
CA GLY A 159 -11.51 -0.54 14.57
C GLY A 159 -12.25 0.07 13.35
N TRP A 160 -11.54 0.83 12.51
CA TRP A 160 -12.04 1.34 11.23
C TRP A 160 -11.73 0.41 10.04
N GLY A 161 -11.14 -0.76 10.28
CA GLY A 161 -10.68 -1.73 9.26
C GLY A 161 -11.79 -2.47 8.51
N THR A 162 -12.99 -1.91 8.42
CA THR A 162 -14.13 -2.46 7.66
C THR A 162 -13.95 -2.43 6.15
N ILE A 163 -12.88 -1.76 5.68
CA ILE A 163 -12.53 -1.70 4.25
C ILE A 163 -11.83 -2.96 3.75
N PHE A 164 -11.28 -3.77 4.65
CA PHE A 164 -10.51 -4.96 4.28
C PHE A 164 -11.38 -6.16 3.95
N SER A 165 -10.85 -7.04 3.10
CA SER A 165 -11.50 -8.32 2.78
C SER A 165 -11.36 -9.32 3.94
N PRO A 166 -12.14 -10.43 3.93
CA PRO A 166 -11.92 -11.55 4.85
C PRO A 166 -10.57 -12.26 4.68
N HIS A 167 -9.88 -12.03 3.56
CA HIS A 167 -8.60 -12.65 3.21
C HIS A 167 -7.38 -11.79 3.51
N VAL A 168 -7.57 -10.66 4.21
CA VAL A 168 -6.48 -9.77 4.59
C VAL A 168 -5.41 -10.52 5.39
N CYS A 169 -4.15 -10.35 4.98
CA CYS A 169 -3.01 -10.84 5.72
C CYS A 169 -2.34 -9.66 6.43
N PHE A 170 -2.48 -9.58 7.77
CA PHE A 170 -1.86 -8.53 8.59
C PHE A 170 -1.05 -9.16 9.72
N ILE A 171 0.27 -9.02 9.65
CA ILE A 171 1.21 -9.75 10.50
C ILE A 171 2.37 -8.87 10.98
N ARG A 172 3.09 -9.40 11.95
CA ARG A 172 4.49 -9.07 12.22
C ARG A 172 5.31 -10.33 11.94
N PRO A 173 6.09 -10.38 10.84
CA PRO A 173 6.86 -11.59 10.52
C PRO A 173 7.92 -11.85 11.57
N ASP A 174 8.06 -13.11 11.94
CA ASP A 174 9.06 -13.59 12.90
C ASP A 174 10.27 -14.18 12.15
N GLY A 175 11.18 -13.29 11.76
CA GLY A 175 12.41 -13.65 11.06
C GLY A 175 12.27 -13.84 9.55
N ALA A 176 13.39 -14.21 8.93
CA ALA A 176 13.54 -14.25 7.48
C ALA A 176 12.60 -15.26 6.77
N GLU A 177 12.28 -16.38 7.43
CA GLU A 177 11.39 -17.38 6.85
C GLU A 177 9.97 -16.85 6.68
N GLU A 178 9.44 -16.16 7.68
CA GLU A 178 8.11 -15.54 7.58
C GLU A 178 8.11 -14.33 6.64
N GLU A 179 9.22 -13.59 6.50
CA GLU A 179 9.36 -12.55 5.49
C GLU A 179 9.25 -13.12 4.06
N VAL A 180 9.89 -14.27 3.80
CA VAL A 180 9.77 -14.99 2.52
C VAL A 180 8.33 -15.45 2.28
N LEU A 181 7.68 -16.04 3.29
CA LEU A 181 6.27 -16.44 3.20
C LEU A 181 5.35 -15.28 2.93
N PHE A 182 5.56 -14.14 3.59
CA PHE A 182 4.76 -12.93 3.33
C PHE A 182 4.96 -12.40 1.91
N ARG A 183 6.21 -12.36 1.41
CA ARG A 183 6.49 -11.98 0.03
C ARG A 183 5.77 -12.90 -0.97
N SER A 184 5.82 -14.22 -0.73
CA SER A 184 5.10 -15.19 -1.57
C SER A 184 3.59 -14.95 -1.52
N ARG A 185 3.03 -14.60 -0.36
CA ARG A 185 1.61 -14.23 -0.25
C ARG A 185 1.26 -13.00 -1.08
N VAL A 186 2.11 -11.96 -1.06
CA VAL A 186 1.91 -10.77 -1.90
C VAL A 186 1.96 -11.14 -3.39
N GLU A 187 2.88 -11.99 -3.80
CA GLU A 187 3.00 -12.45 -5.18
C GLU A 187 1.75 -13.23 -5.65
N GLU A 188 1.19 -14.10 -4.80
CA GLU A 188 -0.07 -14.80 -5.05
C GLU A 188 -1.24 -13.84 -5.24
N VAL A 189 -1.39 -12.88 -4.31
CA VAL A 189 -2.45 -11.87 -4.36
C VAL A 189 -2.34 -11.00 -5.63
N LEU A 190 -1.13 -10.59 -6.00
CA LEU A 190 -0.86 -9.85 -7.24
C LEU A 190 -1.14 -10.69 -8.48
N THR A 191 -0.84 -11.98 -8.46
CA THR A 191 -1.14 -12.90 -9.57
C THR A 191 -2.64 -13.04 -9.80
N ILE A 192 -3.42 -13.15 -8.73
CA ILE A 192 -4.89 -13.18 -8.78
C ILE A 192 -5.43 -11.86 -9.37
N LEU A 193 -4.96 -10.72 -8.84
CA LEU A 193 -5.37 -9.42 -9.35
C LEU A 193 -5.00 -9.24 -10.83
N ARG A 194 -3.77 -9.57 -11.21
CA ARG A 194 -3.30 -9.46 -12.58
C ARG A 194 -4.16 -10.29 -13.55
N THR A 195 -4.51 -11.50 -13.15
CA THR A 195 -5.41 -12.35 -13.93
C THR A 195 -6.77 -11.68 -14.11
N ALA A 196 -7.32 -11.10 -13.05
CA ALA A 196 -8.58 -10.37 -13.10
C ALA A 196 -8.49 -9.13 -14.00
N VAL A 197 -7.41 -8.33 -13.93
CA VAL A 197 -7.18 -7.16 -14.80
C VAL A 197 -7.19 -7.56 -16.28
N LEU A 198 -6.58 -8.68 -16.62
CA LEU A 198 -6.53 -9.19 -18.00
C LEU A 198 -7.89 -9.64 -18.53
N GLN A 199 -8.76 -10.18 -17.67
CA GLN A 199 -10.01 -10.84 -18.05
C GLN A 199 -11.25 -9.97 -17.89
N THR A 200 -11.22 -8.98 -16.96
CA THR A 200 -12.41 -8.19 -16.65
C THR A 200 -12.81 -7.27 -17.81
N ALA A 201 -14.06 -7.33 -18.18
CA ALA A 201 -14.64 -6.46 -19.19
C ALA A 201 -14.92 -5.05 -18.63
N CYS A 202 -14.85 -4.05 -19.51
CA CYS A 202 -15.27 -2.69 -19.19
C CYS A 202 -16.81 -2.61 -19.22
N GLU A 203 -17.39 -2.10 -18.14
CA GLU A 203 -18.84 -1.83 -18.07
C GLU A 203 -19.16 -0.37 -18.45
N PRO A 204 -20.40 -0.07 -18.86
CA PRO A 204 -20.81 1.30 -19.11
C PRO A 204 -20.64 2.18 -17.87
N ALA A 205 -20.24 3.44 -18.08
CA ALA A 205 -20.11 4.44 -17.01
C ALA A 205 -21.41 4.62 -16.21
N THR A 206 -22.57 4.52 -16.89
CA THR A 206 -23.89 4.68 -16.29
C THR A 206 -24.45 3.43 -15.62
N ALA A 207 -23.72 2.31 -15.65
CA ALA A 207 -24.19 1.07 -15.02
C ALA A 207 -24.26 1.24 -13.48
N ALA A 208 -25.31 0.74 -12.87
CA ALA A 208 -25.48 0.82 -11.41
C ALA A 208 -24.34 0.14 -10.64
N SER A 209 -23.73 -0.89 -11.19
CA SER A 209 -22.53 -1.55 -10.67
C SER A 209 -21.32 -0.62 -10.69
N THR A 210 -21.11 0.12 -11.80
CA THR A 210 -20.02 1.11 -11.93
C THR A 210 -20.17 2.23 -10.90
N ILE A 211 -21.38 2.76 -10.72
CA ILE A 211 -21.67 3.80 -9.74
C ILE A 211 -21.38 3.30 -8.32
N ARG A 212 -21.84 2.10 -7.96
CA ARG A 212 -21.55 1.51 -6.64
C ARG A 212 -20.04 1.33 -6.39
N ARG A 213 -19.27 0.89 -7.39
CA ARG A 213 -17.80 0.77 -7.27
C ARG A 213 -17.13 2.13 -7.11
N TYR A 214 -17.59 3.14 -7.81
CA TYR A 214 -17.13 4.52 -7.64
C TYR A 214 -17.37 5.02 -6.21
N GLU A 215 -18.60 4.88 -5.70
CA GLU A 215 -18.96 5.27 -4.32
C GLU A 215 -18.17 4.48 -3.27
N GLY A 216 -17.95 3.18 -3.49
CA GLY A 216 -17.16 2.34 -2.61
C GLY A 216 -15.68 2.76 -2.59
N GLN A 217 -15.12 3.15 -3.74
CA GLN A 217 -13.75 3.65 -3.80
C GLN A 217 -13.62 5.02 -3.12
N LEU A 218 -14.59 5.94 -3.29
CA LEU A 218 -14.66 7.18 -2.51
C LEU A 218 -14.67 6.91 -1.01
N SER A 219 -15.51 5.99 -0.57
CA SER A 219 -15.59 5.60 0.84
C SER A 219 -14.25 5.05 1.36
N TYR A 220 -13.57 4.23 0.57
CA TYR A 220 -12.23 3.73 0.89
C TYR A 220 -11.22 4.88 1.08
N CYS A 221 -11.15 5.80 0.11
CA CYS A 221 -10.25 6.95 0.18
C CYS A 221 -10.55 7.82 1.41
N LEU A 222 -11.82 8.12 1.69
CA LEU A 222 -12.23 8.89 2.85
C LEU A 222 -11.84 8.23 4.18
N GLN A 223 -11.96 6.91 4.29
CA GLN A 223 -11.53 6.18 5.49
C GLN A 223 -10.02 6.20 5.66
N GLN A 224 -9.25 6.04 4.58
CA GLN A 224 -7.79 6.13 4.63
C GLN A 224 -7.29 7.53 4.99
N LYS A 225 -7.94 8.59 4.50
CA LYS A 225 -7.63 9.99 4.82
C LYS A 225 -7.83 10.33 6.30
N ARG A 226 -8.68 9.58 7.02
CA ARG A 226 -8.87 9.72 8.48
C ARG A 226 -7.70 9.18 9.31
N ASN A 227 -6.69 8.59 8.68
CA ASN A 227 -5.51 8.11 9.38
C ASN A 227 -4.60 9.26 9.82
N ASP A 228 -4.86 9.80 10.99
CA ASP A 228 -4.11 10.91 11.59
C ASP A 228 -2.61 10.63 11.75
N LYS A 229 -2.20 9.37 11.84
CA LYS A 229 -0.79 9.04 12.10
C LYS A 229 0.10 9.41 10.93
N THR A 230 -0.30 9.08 9.69
CA THR A 230 0.45 9.47 8.49
C THR A 230 0.50 10.98 8.36
N ARG A 231 -0.64 11.65 8.54
CA ARG A 231 -0.76 13.11 8.49
C ARG A 231 0.22 13.80 9.44
N ARG A 232 0.22 13.44 10.71
CA ARG A 232 1.10 14.05 11.75
C ARG A 232 2.57 13.90 11.45
N VAL A 233 3.00 12.81 10.84
CA VAL A 233 4.40 12.62 10.46
C VAL A 233 4.77 13.53 9.30
N LEU A 234 3.92 13.61 8.27
CA LEU A 234 4.16 14.49 7.13
C LEU A 234 4.11 15.97 7.54
N GLU A 235 3.18 16.37 8.42
CA GLU A 235 3.12 17.73 8.96
C GLU A 235 4.37 18.13 9.72
N LYS A 236 4.96 17.20 10.48
CA LYS A 236 6.21 17.45 11.21
C LYS A 236 7.42 17.56 10.28
N ALA A 237 7.44 16.78 9.19
CA ALA A 237 8.57 16.73 8.25
C ALA A 237 8.54 17.90 7.26
N PHE A 238 7.36 18.39 6.92
CA PHE A 238 7.16 19.42 5.89
C PHE A 238 6.32 20.58 6.46
N ASP A 239 5.01 20.59 6.20
CA ASP A 239 4.00 21.46 6.79
C ASP A 239 2.61 20.87 6.56
N ALA A 240 1.57 21.47 7.16
CA ALA A 240 0.21 20.98 7.07
C ALA A 240 -0.34 21.03 5.64
N SER A 241 -0.05 22.10 4.89
CA SER A 241 -0.54 22.26 3.51
C SER A 241 0.09 21.24 2.58
N TRP A 242 1.38 20.99 2.71
CA TRP A 242 2.07 19.97 1.94
C TRP A 242 1.57 18.57 2.28
N ALA A 243 1.38 18.27 3.58
CA ALA A 243 0.86 16.99 4.04
C ALA A 243 -0.55 16.72 3.51
N ASP A 244 -1.41 17.75 3.51
CA ASP A 244 -2.76 17.67 2.92
C ASP A 244 -2.70 17.35 1.43
N ARG A 245 -1.91 18.09 0.65
CA ARG A 245 -1.73 17.84 -0.78
C ARG A 245 -1.23 16.42 -1.05
N TYR A 246 -0.21 15.97 -0.31
CA TYR A 246 0.35 14.63 -0.48
C TYR A 246 -0.69 13.52 -0.21
N ILE A 247 -1.52 13.68 0.82
CA ILE A 247 -2.56 12.71 1.17
C ILE A 247 -3.72 12.77 0.17
N GLU A 248 -4.19 13.99 -0.17
CA GLU A 248 -5.40 14.19 -0.98
C GLU A 248 -5.16 13.97 -2.47
N GLU A 249 -3.99 14.35 -2.98
CA GLU A 249 -3.70 14.33 -4.42
C GLU A 249 -2.88 13.10 -4.84
N LEU A 250 -2.07 12.54 -3.93
CA LEU A 250 -1.19 11.44 -4.28
C LEU A 250 -1.56 10.12 -3.62
N LEU A 251 -1.68 10.06 -2.28
CA LEU A 251 -1.92 8.79 -1.60
C LEU A 251 -3.33 8.25 -1.85
N PHE A 252 -4.34 9.09 -1.63
CA PHE A 252 -5.75 8.71 -1.63
C PHE A 252 -6.62 9.71 -2.42
N ASP A 253 -6.16 10.07 -3.62
CA ASP A 253 -6.94 10.90 -4.55
C ASP A 253 -8.30 10.28 -4.84
N ASP A 254 -9.32 11.10 -4.89
CA ASP A 254 -10.67 10.66 -5.19
C ASP A 254 -10.76 10.18 -6.66
N PRO A 255 -11.43 9.07 -6.94
CA PRO A 255 -11.67 8.67 -8.32
C PRO A 255 -12.51 9.73 -9.02
N LEU A 256 -12.25 9.94 -10.32
CA LEU A 256 -13.11 10.77 -11.14
C LEU A 256 -14.49 10.09 -11.30
N PRO A 257 -15.59 10.86 -11.30
CA PRO A 257 -16.90 10.31 -11.63
C PRO A 257 -16.83 9.56 -12.95
N PRO A 258 -17.44 8.36 -13.03
CA PRO A 258 -17.50 7.65 -14.30
C PRO A 258 -18.30 8.48 -15.30
N GLY A 259 -17.60 8.99 -16.32
CA GLY A 259 -18.14 9.86 -17.36
C GLY A 259 -18.78 9.09 -18.52
#